data_f2862daf62c77a30b2fcc5383e4ee4e5
#
_entry.id   f2862daf62c77a30b2fcc5383e4ee4e5
#
_cell.length_a   1.000
_cell.length_b   1.000
_cell.length_c   1.000
_cell.angle_alpha   90.00
_cell.angle_beta   90.00
_cell.angle_gamma   90.00
#
_symmetry.space_group_name_H-M   'P 1'
#
loop_
_entity.id
_entity.type
_entity.pdbx_description
1 polymer ?
#
loop_
_entity_poly.entity_id
_entity_poly.type
_entity_poly.pdbx_seq_one_letter_code
_entity_poly.pdbx_strand_id
1 'polypeptide(L)'
;MTIKTRNRINLFLIFISLTLLVFIGILIPFLYTTGKLAVPADIPYVKFQQYFLTRFNFTAVLFSIFIFPLYSFIMLLYLNVEFEKTQSTEIIYFSIFLIACLAEPVRMCFPFFDLWHTKTHLALVASTIMLSGRILAPLSLLFAVIYNKTDLEAAVDIEELKNILPQINKPMD
;
A
#
# COMPACT_ATOMS: atom_id res chain seq x y z
N MET A 1 4.27 -19.36 6.25
CA MET A 1 3.75 -18.52 7.35
C MET A 1 2.47 -19.16 7.88
N THR A 2 2.26 -19.26 9.20
CA THR A 2 1.02 -19.88 9.74
C THR A 2 -0.15 -18.88 9.65
N ILE A 3 -1.39 -19.40 9.45
CA ILE A 3 -2.62 -18.57 9.40
C ILE A 3 -2.72 -17.67 10.64
N LYS A 4 -2.42 -18.23 11.82
CA LYS A 4 -2.47 -17.49 13.09
C LYS A 4 -1.52 -16.30 13.14
N THR A 5 -0.30 -16.44 12.59
CA THR A 5 0.69 -15.36 12.53
C THR A 5 0.25 -14.28 11.57
N ARG A 6 -0.28 -14.64 10.39
CA ARG A 6 -0.81 -13.71 9.41
C ARG A 6 -1.95 -12.87 9.98
N ASN A 7 -2.93 -13.52 10.64
CA ASN A 7 -4.09 -12.82 11.20
C ASN A 7 -3.67 -11.85 12.31
N ARG A 8 -2.66 -12.18 13.13
CA ARG A 8 -2.10 -11.24 14.11
C ARG A 8 -1.44 -10.04 13.45
N ILE A 9 -0.69 -10.25 12.37
CA ILE A 9 -0.05 -9.16 11.62
C ILE A 9 -1.11 -8.26 10.99
N ASN A 10 -2.14 -8.83 10.36
CA ASN A 10 -3.22 -8.05 9.78
C ASN A 10 -3.97 -7.21 10.83
N LEU A 11 -4.26 -7.79 12.00
CA LEU A 11 -4.89 -7.06 13.09
C LEU A 11 -4.02 -5.90 13.59
N PHE A 12 -2.72 -6.11 13.71
CA PHE A 12 -1.76 -5.05 14.06
C PHE A 12 -1.71 -3.94 13.00
N LEU A 13 -1.76 -4.31 11.71
CA LEU A 13 -1.80 -3.34 10.60
C LEU A 13 -3.10 -2.54 10.58
N ILE A 14 -4.25 -3.17 10.90
CA ILE A 14 -5.54 -2.48 11.06
C ILE A 14 -5.44 -1.43 12.16
N PHE A 15 -4.85 -1.78 13.29
CA PHE A 15 -4.66 -0.84 14.40
C PHE A 15 -3.76 0.34 14.02
N ILE A 16 -2.65 0.09 13.33
CA ILE A 16 -1.75 1.14 12.82
C ILE A 16 -2.49 2.04 11.83
N SER A 17 -3.23 1.45 10.88
CA SER A 17 -3.96 2.20 9.87
C SER A 17 -5.04 3.09 10.49
N LEU A 18 -5.77 2.59 11.48
CA LEU A 18 -6.76 3.37 12.24
C LEU A 18 -6.11 4.53 12.99
N THR A 19 -4.99 4.26 13.67
CA THR A 19 -4.25 5.29 14.42
C THR A 19 -3.75 6.40 13.48
N LEU A 20 -3.23 6.03 12.30
CA LEU A 20 -2.80 6.99 11.29
C LEU A 20 -3.97 7.82 10.76
N LEU A 21 -5.13 7.22 10.50
CA LEU A 21 -6.33 7.95 10.05
C LEU A 21 -6.79 8.98 11.09
N VAL A 22 -6.87 8.61 12.36
CA VAL A 22 -7.23 9.52 13.44
C VAL A 22 -6.20 10.65 13.56
N PHE A 23 -4.92 10.31 13.49
CA PHE A 23 -3.84 11.29 13.54
C PHE A 23 -3.93 12.30 12.40
N ILE A 24 -4.12 11.85 11.15
CA ILE A 24 -4.27 12.72 9.98
C ILE A 24 -5.54 13.57 10.10
N GLY A 25 -6.65 13.00 10.56
CA GLY A 25 -7.91 13.71 10.77
C GLY A 25 -7.80 14.86 11.75
N ILE A 26 -6.92 14.76 12.74
CA ILE A 26 -6.63 15.84 13.70
C ILE A 26 -5.56 16.80 13.12
N LEU A 27 -4.55 16.27 12.48
CA LEU A 27 -3.40 17.04 12.00
C LEU A 27 -3.75 18.00 10.85
N ILE A 28 -4.60 17.60 9.91
CA ILE A 28 -5.00 18.44 8.78
C ILE A 28 -5.68 19.73 9.24
N PRO A 29 -6.76 19.71 10.07
CA PRO A 29 -7.37 20.94 10.53
C PRO A 29 -6.42 21.76 11.43
N PHE A 30 -5.58 21.13 12.22
CA PHE A 30 -4.57 21.82 13.03
C PHE A 30 -3.57 22.59 12.15
N LEU A 31 -3.04 21.99 11.09
CA LEU A 31 -2.12 22.65 10.15
C LEU A 31 -2.82 23.73 9.34
N TYR A 32 -4.10 23.55 9.04
CA TYR A 32 -4.91 24.55 8.36
C TYR A 32 -5.10 25.80 9.24
N THR A 33 -5.47 25.64 10.49
CA THR A 33 -5.67 26.76 11.44
C THR A 33 -4.37 27.49 11.78
N THR A 34 -3.23 26.81 11.78
CA THR A 34 -1.91 27.40 12.01
C THR A 34 -1.28 28.04 10.77
N GLY A 35 -1.94 27.94 9.59
CA GLY A 35 -1.42 28.49 8.33
C GLY A 35 -0.21 27.75 7.75
N LYS A 36 0.21 26.65 8.37
CA LYS A 36 1.38 25.86 7.94
C LYS A 36 1.08 24.94 6.74
N LEU A 37 -0.17 24.83 6.36
CA LEU A 37 -0.58 23.97 5.25
C LEU A 37 -0.31 24.59 3.86
N ALA A 38 0.12 25.87 3.81
CA ALA A 38 0.45 26.51 2.55
C ALA A 38 1.82 26.04 2.03
N VAL A 39 1.89 25.79 0.72
CA VAL A 39 3.18 25.55 0.04
C VAL A 39 3.97 26.86 0.08
N PRO A 40 5.22 26.86 0.56
CA PRO A 40 6.04 28.06 0.55
C PRO A 40 6.18 28.61 -0.88
N ALA A 41 5.90 29.90 -1.06
CA ALA A 41 5.95 30.57 -2.37
C ALA A 41 7.36 30.59 -2.97
N ASP A 42 8.38 30.44 -2.14
CA ASP A 42 9.80 30.60 -2.49
C ASP A 42 10.43 29.34 -3.12
N ILE A 43 9.69 28.23 -3.22
CA ILE A 43 10.22 27.01 -3.81
C ILE A 43 10.15 27.12 -5.35
N PRO A 44 11.27 26.96 -6.08
CA PRO A 44 11.32 27.18 -7.53
C PRO A 44 10.65 26.04 -8.32
N TYR A 45 9.36 25.80 -8.09
CA TYR A 45 8.54 24.88 -8.90
C TYR A 45 8.20 25.43 -10.28
N VAL A 46 8.46 26.71 -10.52
CA VAL A 46 7.87 27.52 -11.57
C VAL A 46 8.19 27.06 -12.99
N LYS A 47 9.30 26.38 -13.21
CA LYS A 47 9.70 25.99 -14.57
C LYS A 47 8.95 24.76 -15.13
N PHE A 48 8.38 23.91 -14.27
CA PHE A 48 7.64 22.70 -14.69
C PHE A 48 6.12 22.86 -14.70
N GLN A 49 5.61 24.00 -14.27
CA GLN A 49 4.16 24.26 -14.19
C GLN A 49 3.47 24.52 -15.56
N GLN A 50 4.21 24.60 -16.65
CA GLN A 50 3.64 24.87 -17.97
C GLN A 50 2.83 23.72 -18.56
N TYR A 51 3.04 22.50 -18.11
CA TYR A 51 2.32 21.33 -18.60
C TYR A 51 1.21 20.91 -17.62
N PHE A 52 0.01 20.66 -18.15
CA PHE A 52 -1.16 20.24 -17.37
C PHE A 52 -0.87 19.05 -16.42
N LEU A 53 -0.09 18.07 -16.86
CA LEU A 53 0.27 16.86 -16.09
C LEU A 53 1.30 17.13 -14.97
N THR A 54 2.06 18.21 -15.07
CA THR A 54 3.12 18.54 -14.08
C THR A 54 2.70 19.64 -13.12
N ARG A 55 1.48 20.20 -13.29
CA ARG A 55 0.97 21.23 -12.41
C ARG A 55 0.76 20.67 -11.01
N PHE A 56 1.52 21.19 -10.05
CA PHE A 56 1.37 20.80 -8.65
C PHE A 56 -0.01 21.21 -8.14
N ASN A 57 -0.81 20.22 -7.74
CA ASN A 57 -2.11 20.45 -7.14
C ASN A 57 -2.07 20.03 -5.67
N PHE A 58 -1.99 21.01 -4.78
CA PHE A 58 -1.91 20.79 -3.34
C PHE A 58 -3.13 20.04 -2.80
N THR A 59 -4.33 20.33 -3.32
CA THR A 59 -5.56 19.64 -2.94
C THR A 59 -5.51 18.16 -3.29
N ALA A 60 -4.98 17.80 -4.47
CA ALA A 60 -4.81 16.40 -4.86
C ALA A 60 -3.83 15.64 -3.93
N VAL A 61 -2.78 16.31 -3.47
CA VAL A 61 -1.84 15.76 -2.49
C VAL A 61 -2.53 15.50 -1.17
N LEU A 62 -3.31 16.43 -0.65
CA LEU A 62 -4.09 16.25 0.59
C LEU A 62 -5.09 15.09 0.47
N PHE A 63 -5.79 15.02 -0.68
CA PHE A 63 -6.70 13.91 -0.96
C PHE A 63 -5.97 12.56 -0.93
N SER A 64 -4.81 12.46 -1.58
CA SER A 64 -4.04 11.20 -1.58
C SER A 64 -3.59 10.78 -0.18
N ILE A 65 -3.14 11.74 0.64
CA ILE A 65 -2.71 11.50 2.02
C ILE A 65 -3.84 10.92 2.88
N PHE A 66 -5.10 11.29 2.61
CA PHE A 66 -6.25 10.78 3.34
C PHE A 66 -6.84 9.50 2.73
N ILE A 67 -7.00 9.45 1.40
CA ILE A 67 -7.65 8.36 0.70
C ILE A 67 -6.85 7.05 0.80
N PHE A 68 -5.52 7.09 0.66
CA PHE A 68 -4.71 5.88 0.69
C PHE A 68 -4.76 5.14 2.05
N PRO A 69 -4.60 5.80 3.21
CA PRO A 69 -4.80 5.14 4.49
C PRO A 69 -6.23 4.67 4.73
N LEU A 70 -7.23 5.43 4.28
CA LEU A 70 -8.64 5.03 4.39
C LEU A 70 -8.90 3.76 3.58
N TYR A 71 -8.44 3.71 2.34
CA TYR A 71 -8.51 2.54 1.49
C TYR A 71 -7.80 1.34 2.13
N SER A 72 -6.57 1.55 2.62
CA SER A 72 -5.80 0.52 3.30
C SER A 72 -6.51 -0.04 4.53
N PHE A 73 -7.14 0.83 5.33
CA PHE A 73 -7.91 0.42 6.50
C PHE A 73 -9.10 -0.46 6.13
N ILE A 74 -9.92 -0.02 5.16
CA ILE A 74 -11.11 -0.76 4.71
C ILE A 74 -10.71 -2.11 4.13
N MET A 75 -9.67 -2.15 3.29
CA MET A 75 -9.23 -3.38 2.65
C MET A 75 -8.56 -4.35 3.62
N LEU A 76 -7.84 -3.88 4.64
CA LEU A 76 -7.30 -4.73 5.70
C LEU A 76 -8.42 -5.36 6.55
N LEU A 77 -9.49 -4.59 6.85
CA LEU A 77 -10.68 -5.14 7.51
C LEU A 77 -11.32 -6.23 6.66
N TYR A 78 -11.53 -5.97 5.37
CA TYR A 78 -12.10 -6.93 4.44
C TYR A 78 -11.26 -8.22 4.37
N LEU A 79 -9.93 -8.09 4.21
CA LEU A 79 -9.01 -9.22 4.21
C LEU A 79 -9.07 -10.03 5.52
N ASN A 80 -9.21 -9.37 6.65
CA ASN A 80 -9.26 -10.06 7.94
C ASN A 80 -10.55 -10.88 8.11
N VAL A 81 -11.68 -10.40 7.58
CA VAL A 81 -12.99 -11.07 7.68
C VAL A 81 -13.11 -12.20 6.68
N GLU A 82 -12.88 -11.90 5.38
CA GLU A 82 -13.14 -12.87 4.30
C GLU A 82 -12.09 -13.98 4.22
N PHE A 83 -10.84 -13.66 4.50
CA PHE A 83 -9.72 -14.58 4.29
C PHE A 83 -9.12 -15.12 5.60
N GLU A 84 -9.86 -15.08 6.71
CA GLU A 84 -9.38 -15.55 8.00
C GLU A 84 -8.86 -16.99 7.97
N LYS A 85 -9.50 -17.85 7.18
CA LYS A 85 -9.20 -19.30 7.09
C LYS A 85 -8.43 -19.70 5.85
N THR A 86 -8.24 -18.81 4.88
CA THR A 86 -7.64 -19.13 3.58
C THR A 86 -6.13 -18.97 3.61
N GLN A 87 -5.39 -19.97 3.12
CA GLN A 87 -3.95 -19.88 2.91
C GLN A 87 -3.67 -19.58 1.43
N SER A 88 -3.73 -18.32 1.04
CA SER A 88 -3.31 -17.87 -0.28
C SER A 88 -2.08 -16.98 -0.17
N THR A 89 -1.12 -17.18 -1.04
CA THR A 89 0.10 -16.38 -1.13
C THR A 89 -0.21 -14.97 -1.63
N GLU A 90 -1.24 -14.83 -2.46
CA GLU A 90 -1.72 -13.54 -2.99
C GLU A 90 -2.11 -12.57 -1.88
N ILE A 91 -2.75 -13.06 -0.82
CA ILE A 91 -3.19 -12.25 0.32
C ILE A 91 -1.98 -11.58 1.00
N ILE A 92 -0.84 -12.26 1.04
CA ILE A 92 0.39 -11.72 1.63
C ILE A 92 0.88 -10.54 0.78
N TYR A 93 0.95 -10.70 -0.54
CA TYR A 93 1.38 -9.64 -1.45
C TYR A 93 0.41 -8.47 -1.44
N PHE A 94 -0.90 -8.74 -1.37
CA PHE A 94 -1.90 -7.69 -1.25
C PHE A 94 -1.79 -6.95 0.09
N SER A 95 -1.49 -7.63 1.18
CA SER A 95 -1.20 -6.99 2.48
C SER A 95 0.04 -6.09 2.41
N ILE A 96 1.09 -6.51 1.68
CA ILE A 96 2.29 -5.68 1.44
C ILE A 96 1.93 -4.43 0.64
N PHE A 97 1.08 -4.55 -0.38
CA PHE A 97 0.56 -3.39 -1.11
C PHE A 97 -0.16 -2.40 -0.19
N LEU A 98 -1.00 -2.89 0.72
CA LEU A 98 -1.72 -2.03 1.68
C LEU A 98 -0.77 -1.34 2.66
N ILE A 99 0.32 -2.01 3.09
CA ILE A 99 1.38 -1.39 3.89
C ILE A 99 2.06 -0.28 3.10
N ALA A 100 2.35 -0.51 1.82
CA ALA A 100 2.96 0.51 0.96
C ALA A 100 2.08 1.76 0.83
N CYS A 101 0.75 1.60 0.78
CA CYS A 101 -0.21 2.71 0.78
C CYS A 101 -0.15 3.53 2.09
N LEU A 102 0.20 2.92 3.22
CA LEU A 102 0.39 3.61 4.50
C LEU A 102 1.66 4.48 4.56
N ALA A 103 2.53 4.43 3.56
CA ALA A 103 3.69 5.31 3.47
C ALA A 103 3.33 6.74 3.01
N GLU A 104 2.20 6.95 2.31
CA GLU A 104 1.79 8.27 1.81
C GLU A 104 1.55 9.33 2.92
N PRO A 105 0.98 9.02 4.09
CA PRO A 105 0.86 9.95 5.21
C PRO A 105 2.15 10.58 5.69
N VAL A 106 3.30 9.96 5.46
CA VAL A 106 4.61 10.50 5.84
C VAL A 106 4.87 11.88 5.19
N ARG A 107 4.18 12.21 4.10
CA ARG A 107 4.20 13.56 3.49
C ARG A 107 3.76 14.66 4.43
N MET A 108 2.92 14.37 5.43
CA MET A 108 2.51 15.35 6.42
C MET A 108 3.66 15.79 7.33
N CYS A 109 4.75 15.03 7.40
CA CYS A 109 5.95 15.45 8.12
C CYS A 109 6.55 16.75 7.53
N PHE A 110 6.42 16.98 6.22
CA PHE A 110 7.00 18.15 5.58
C PHE A 110 6.41 19.48 6.09
N PRO A 111 5.09 19.72 6.04
CA PRO A 111 4.51 20.93 6.60
C PRO A 111 4.52 20.95 8.13
N PHE A 112 4.43 19.80 8.79
CA PHE A 112 4.40 19.73 10.25
C PHE A 112 5.71 20.16 10.89
N PHE A 113 6.84 19.66 10.39
CA PHE A 113 8.18 19.97 10.89
C PHE A 113 8.89 21.08 10.09
N ASP A 114 8.19 21.76 9.17
CA ASP A 114 8.76 22.78 8.27
C ASP A 114 10.04 22.29 7.55
N LEU A 115 9.98 21.05 7.05
CA LEU A 115 11.13 20.41 6.41
C LEU A 115 11.51 21.04 5.06
N TRP A 116 10.69 21.97 4.55
CA TRP A 116 10.94 22.69 3.31
C TRP A 116 12.17 23.58 3.40
N HIS A 117 12.43 24.15 4.57
CA HIS A 117 13.54 25.10 4.82
C HIS A 117 14.75 24.44 5.50
N THR A 118 14.59 23.24 6.03
CA THR A 118 15.64 22.55 6.77
C THR A 118 16.18 21.35 6.01
N LYS A 119 17.47 21.35 5.70
CA LYS A 119 18.18 20.17 5.17
C LYS A 119 18.46 19.18 6.30
N THR A 120 17.45 18.54 6.84
CA THR A 120 17.60 17.62 7.95
C THR A 120 17.59 16.16 7.48
N HIS A 121 18.25 15.29 8.23
CA HIS A 121 18.18 13.83 8.04
C HIS A 121 16.72 13.33 8.02
N LEU A 122 15.82 14.01 8.75
CA LEU A 122 14.40 13.68 8.80
C LEU A 122 13.73 13.84 7.43
N ALA A 123 14.05 14.90 6.67
CA ALA A 123 13.51 15.10 5.32
C ALA A 123 13.97 13.99 4.36
N LEU A 124 15.24 13.56 4.49
CA LEU A 124 15.77 12.46 3.69
C LEU A 124 15.08 11.14 4.04
N VAL A 125 14.92 10.82 5.33
CA VAL A 125 14.22 9.62 5.78
C VAL A 125 12.76 9.61 5.31
N ALA A 126 12.03 10.73 5.48
CA ALA A 126 10.65 10.86 5.03
C ALA A 126 10.53 10.66 3.51
N SER A 127 11.42 11.26 2.73
CA SER A 127 11.45 11.09 1.26
C SER A 127 11.74 9.65 0.85
N THR A 128 12.66 8.98 1.54
CA THR A 128 13.01 7.59 1.26
C THR A 128 11.85 6.65 1.56
N ILE A 129 11.12 6.84 2.67
CA ILE A 129 9.94 6.06 3.02
C ILE A 129 8.84 6.23 1.96
N MET A 130 8.58 7.46 1.54
CA MET A 130 7.58 7.73 0.50
C MET A 130 7.95 7.08 -0.84
N LEU A 131 9.21 7.20 -1.25
CA LEU A 131 9.68 6.62 -2.51
C LEU A 131 9.63 5.10 -2.48
N SER A 132 10.06 4.48 -1.38
CA SER A 132 9.99 3.03 -1.20
C SER A 132 8.54 2.53 -1.25
N GLY A 133 7.59 3.21 -0.61
CA GLY A 133 6.17 2.86 -0.68
C GLY A 133 5.64 2.88 -2.10
N ARG A 134 5.99 3.91 -2.89
CA ARG A 134 5.57 4.04 -4.29
C ARG A 134 6.14 2.99 -5.23
N ILE A 135 7.34 2.50 -4.95
CA ILE A 135 7.94 1.41 -5.72
C ILE A 135 7.37 0.07 -5.25
N LEU A 136 7.22 -0.11 -3.94
CA LEU A 136 6.74 -1.36 -3.35
C LEU A 136 5.28 -1.66 -3.72
N ALA A 137 4.42 -0.64 -3.84
CA ALA A 137 3.00 -0.81 -4.17
C ALA A 137 2.79 -1.52 -5.52
N PRO A 138 3.26 -1.03 -6.68
CA PRO A 138 3.08 -1.71 -7.94
C PRO A 138 3.83 -3.05 -7.99
N LEU A 139 5.00 -3.14 -7.35
CA LEU A 139 5.79 -4.37 -7.33
C LEU A 139 5.06 -5.50 -6.59
N SER A 140 4.44 -5.22 -5.46
CA SER A 140 3.67 -6.22 -4.71
C SER A 140 2.44 -6.72 -5.47
N LEU A 141 1.74 -5.84 -6.20
CA LEU A 141 0.64 -6.24 -7.07
C LEU A 141 1.12 -7.10 -8.24
N LEU A 142 2.27 -6.76 -8.84
CA LEU A 142 2.87 -7.56 -9.90
C LEU A 142 3.17 -8.98 -9.39
N PHE A 143 3.77 -9.11 -8.22
CA PHE A 143 4.04 -10.41 -7.61
C PHE A 143 2.76 -11.18 -7.30
N ALA A 144 1.70 -10.52 -6.82
CA ALA A 144 0.42 -11.16 -6.59
C ALA A 144 -0.13 -11.81 -7.87
N VAL A 145 -0.05 -11.10 -9.00
CA VAL A 145 -0.51 -11.61 -10.31
C VAL A 145 0.35 -12.76 -10.80
N ILE A 146 1.69 -12.69 -10.66
CA ILE A 146 2.60 -13.75 -11.10
C ILE A 146 2.35 -15.04 -10.31
N TYR A 147 2.22 -14.94 -8.99
CA TYR A 147 2.00 -16.11 -8.14
C TYR A 147 0.62 -16.73 -8.35
N ASN A 148 -0.42 -15.94 -8.61
CA ASN A 148 -1.73 -16.45 -8.98
C ASN A 148 -1.66 -17.30 -10.26
N LYS A 149 -0.95 -16.83 -11.26
CA LYS A 149 -0.79 -17.57 -12.51
C LYS A 149 -0.06 -18.90 -12.31
N THR A 150 1.02 -18.92 -11.53
CA THR A 150 1.78 -20.16 -11.28
C THR A 150 0.98 -21.18 -10.46
N ASP A 151 0.19 -20.72 -9.48
CA ASP A 151 -0.67 -21.61 -8.69
C ASP A 151 -1.80 -22.20 -9.57
N LEU A 152 -2.35 -21.42 -10.51
CA LEU A 152 -3.37 -21.88 -11.45
C LEU A 152 -2.81 -22.91 -12.47
N GLU A 153 -1.63 -22.68 -13.02
CA GLU A 153 -0.95 -23.61 -13.93
C GLU A 153 -0.66 -24.93 -13.22
N ALA A 154 -0.13 -24.88 -11.99
CA ALA A 154 0.12 -26.09 -11.20
C ALA A 154 -1.17 -26.86 -10.85
N ALA A 155 -2.30 -26.18 -10.63
CA ALA A 155 -3.58 -26.82 -10.39
C ALA A 155 -4.13 -27.54 -11.63
N VAL A 156 -3.96 -26.94 -12.80
CA VAL A 156 -4.35 -27.53 -14.09
C VAL A 156 -3.54 -28.79 -14.39
N ASP A 157 -2.22 -28.74 -14.19
CA ASP A 157 -1.33 -29.90 -14.39
C ASP A 157 -1.69 -31.07 -13.48
N ILE A 158 -2.07 -30.80 -12.20
CA ILE A 158 -2.50 -31.85 -11.24
C ILE A 158 -3.84 -32.47 -11.69
N GLU A 159 -4.77 -31.68 -12.19
CA GLU A 159 -6.07 -32.17 -12.67
C GLU A 159 -5.93 -33.02 -13.93
N GLU A 160 -5.04 -32.63 -14.83
CA GLU A 160 -4.69 -33.40 -16.03
C GLU A 160 -4.03 -34.72 -15.67
N LEU A 161 -3.06 -34.73 -14.75
CA LEU A 161 -2.44 -35.95 -14.22
C LEU A 161 -3.46 -36.89 -13.55
N LYS A 162 -4.42 -36.34 -12.80
CA LYS A 162 -5.47 -37.12 -12.14
C LYS A 162 -6.41 -37.78 -13.13
N ASN A 163 -6.64 -37.16 -14.30
CA ASN A 163 -7.46 -37.72 -15.37
C ASN A 163 -6.73 -38.81 -16.20
N ILE A 164 -5.40 -38.75 -16.28
CA ILE A 164 -4.57 -39.72 -17.02
C ILE A 164 -4.27 -40.96 -16.15
N LEU A 165 -4.09 -40.82 -14.83
CA LEU A 165 -3.74 -41.91 -13.93
C LEU A 165 -4.68 -43.14 -13.99
N PRO A 166 -6.03 -43.00 -14.04
CA PRO A 166 -6.93 -44.15 -14.17
C PRO A 166 -6.88 -44.84 -15.52
N GLN A 167 -6.38 -44.16 -16.58
CA GLN A 167 -6.20 -44.76 -17.90
C GLN A 167 -4.98 -45.70 -17.97
N ILE A 168 -3.93 -45.36 -17.20
CA ILE A 168 -2.68 -46.16 -17.15
C ILE A 168 -2.85 -47.42 -16.31
N ASN A 169 -3.73 -47.37 -15.29
CA ASN A 169 -3.98 -48.52 -14.39
C ASN A 169 -5.06 -49.53 -14.88
N LYS A 170 -5.52 -49.41 -16.14
CA LYS A 170 -6.43 -50.38 -16.72
C LYS A 170 -5.64 -51.63 -17.06
N PRO A 171 -5.94 -52.81 -16.48
CA PRO A 171 -5.28 -54.05 -16.89
C PRO A 171 -5.51 -54.27 -18.40
N MET A 172 -4.43 -54.60 -19.11
CA MET A 172 -4.52 -55.06 -20.48
C MET A 172 -5.10 -56.47 -20.46
N ASP A 173 -6.40 -56.58 -20.79
CA ASP A 173 -7.06 -57.84 -21.10
C ASP A 173 -6.65 -58.34 -22.46
#